data_1513899ff25902dbaea26a47f22cad19
#
_entry.id   1513899ff25902dbaea26a47f22cad19
#
_cell.length_a   1.000
_cell.length_b   1.000
_cell.length_c   1.000
_cell.angle_alpha   90.00
_cell.angle_beta   90.00
_cell.angle_gamma   90.00
#
_symmetry.space_group_name_H-M   'P 1'
#
loop_
_entity.id
_entity.type
_entity.pdbx_description
1 polymer ?
#
loop_
_entity_poly.entity_id
_entity_poly.type
_entity_poly.pdbx_seq_one_letter_code
_entity_poly.pdbx_strand_id
1 'polypeptide(L)'
;MFDVIDFFCGCGGTSEGLKQAGMNILLGLDFDKDALETFAQNHPDAQVIHRDIREVSVDDLLRLIPGLAKKRRKRPLLFSACAPCQPFSKQNRQKSSDDRRISLLSECERFVVALEPDYILIENVPGIRSTSADEGPLDRFLSQLKALRYQEPVVQVLKAERFGVPQLRRRLIVMVAKNGRAVNELSETHGPGKENLVTVRDTIAKYPSLEAGQTDAIDALHRAASVSPLNLKRLRATPVNGGRLDWNADLRLSCHSKPGHTDVYGRMNWDRPAPTLTTRCVSVSNGRFAHPEQDRGISLREAAALQTFPEDFQFAGSTISIAKQIGNAVPPLLAKKIGENFTRHYREQNGKNKRRPKTKR
;
A
#
# COMPACT_ATOMS: atom_id res chain seq x y z
N MET A 1 -0.38 -22.66 4.32
CA MET A 1 -0.50 -21.80 3.14
C MET A 1 -1.91 -21.24 3.15
N PHE A 2 -2.10 -19.92 2.98
CA PHE A 2 -3.39 -19.23 2.91
C PHE A 2 -3.82 -19.10 1.46
N ASP A 3 -5.13 -19.02 1.24
CA ASP A 3 -5.73 -18.54 0.00
C ASP A 3 -6.20 -17.10 0.23
N VAL A 4 -5.92 -16.18 -0.71
CA VAL A 4 -6.15 -14.74 -0.55
C VAL A 4 -7.07 -14.22 -1.65
N ILE A 5 -8.06 -13.42 -1.27
CA ILE A 5 -8.80 -12.54 -2.17
C ILE A 5 -8.48 -11.10 -1.78
N ASP A 6 -8.02 -10.30 -2.76
CA ASP A 6 -7.60 -8.91 -2.57
C ASP A 6 -8.60 -7.95 -3.23
N PHE A 7 -9.44 -7.33 -2.40
CA PHE A 7 -10.40 -6.31 -2.82
C PHE A 7 -9.69 -4.95 -2.86
N PHE A 8 -9.92 -4.20 -3.94
CA PHE A 8 -9.21 -2.95 -4.23
C PHE A 8 -7.69 -3.20 -4.35
N CYS A 9 -7.34 -4.25 -5.08
CA CYS A 9 -5.97 -4.75 -5.16
C CYS A 9 -4.98 -3.78 -5.81
N GLY A 10 -5.48 -2.79 -6.58
CA GLY A 10 -4.63 -1.89 -7.36
C GLY A 10 -3.65 -2.66 -8.23
N CYS A 11 -2.40 -2.25 -8.23
CA CYS A 11 -1.32 -2.95 -8.95
C CYS A 11 -0.79 -4.21 -8.22
N GLY A 12 -1.36 -4.57 -7.06
CA GLY A 12 -0.97 -5.78 -6.34
C GLY A 12 0.12 -5.62 -5.29
N GLY A 13 0.36 -4.41 -4.76
CA GLY A 13 1.39 -4.23 -3.73
C GLY A 13 1.16 -5.08 -2.47
N THR A 14 -0.08 -5.16 -1.98
CA THR A 14 -0.45 -6.05 -0.87
C THR A 14 -0.32 -7.51 -1.27
N SER A 15 -0.87 -7.88 -2.41
CA SER A 15 -0.82 -9.25 -2.94
C SER A 15 0.61 -9.73 -3.12
N GLU A 16 1.53 -8.89 -3.63
CA GLU A 16 2.93 -9.25 -3.78
C GLU A 16 3.60 -9.54 -2.43
N GLY A 17 3.36 -8.69 -1.42
CA GLY A 17 3.88 -8.95 -0.08
C GLY A 17 3.31 -10.22 0.55
N LEU A 18 2.01 -10.48 0.40
CA LEU A 18 1.37 -11.70 0.89
C LEU A 18 1.89 -12.95 0.16
N LYS A 19 2.12 -12.87 -1.16
CA LYS A 19 2.78 -13.91 -1.96
C LYS A 19 4.18 -14.21 -1.43
N GLN A 20 4.99 -13.18 -1.15
CA GLN A 20 6.32 -13.32 -0.53
C GLN A 20 6.26 -13.92 0.88
N ALA A 21 5.15 -13.79 1.60
CA ALA A 21 4.90 -14.48 2.87
C ALA A 21 4.44 -15.95 2.70
N GLY A 22 4.44 -16.47 1.47
CA GLY A 22 4.06 -17.85 1.15
C GLY A 22 2.55 -18.08 1.04
N MET A 23 1.77 -17.04 0.76
CA MET A 23 0.33 -17.13 0.53
C MET A 23 0.01 -17.30 -0.96
N ASN A 24 -1.13 -17.88 -1.27
CA ASN A 24 -1.63 -18.12 -2.61
C ASN A 24 -2.68 -17.06 -2.97
N ILE A 25 -2.41 -16.24 -3.95
CA ILE A 25 -3.33 -15.19 -4.40
C ILE A 25 -4.33 -15.81 -5.37
N LEU A 26 -5.59 -15.86 -4.96
CA LEU A 26 -6.66 -16.44 -5.78
C LEU A 26 -7.30 -15.44 -6.72
N LEU A 27 -7.47 -14.18 -6.25
CA LEU A 27 -8.20 -13.17 -7.00
C LEU A 27 -7.80 -11.76 -6.57
N GLY A 28 -7.67 -10.87 -7.56
CA GLY A 28 -7.62 -9.42 -7.41
C GLY A 28 -8.85 -8.76 -8.04
N LEU A 29 -9.45 -7.79 -7.32
CA LEU A 29 -10.56 -6.99 -7.79
C LEU A 29 -10.21 -5.51 -7.70
N ASP A 30 -10.31 -4.81 -8.82
CA ASP A 30 -10.18 -3.35 -8.89
C ASP A 30 -10.97 -2.79 -10.07
N PHE A 31 -11.21 -1.49 -10.10
CA PHE A 31 -11.84 -0.80 -11.23
C PHE A 31 -10.83 -0.10 -12.14
N ASP A 32 -9.57 0.04 -11.73
CA ASP A 32 -8.50 0.69 -12.51
C ASP A 32 -7.85 -0.34 -13.46
N LYS A 33 -8.11 -0.18 -14.76
CA LYS A 33 -7.66 -1.10 -15.80
C LYS A 33 -6.14 -1.28 -15.82
N ASP A 34 -5.38 -0.18 -15.80
CA ASP A 34 -3.91 -0.24 -15.89
C ASP A 34 -3.32 -0.92 -14.64
N ALA A 35 -3.92 -0.66 -13.49
CA ALA A 35 -3.50 -1.30 -12.23
C ALA A 35 -3.77 -2.81 -12.26
N LEU A 36 -4.93 -3.25 -12.77
CA LEU A 36 -5.24 -4.67 -12.93
C LEU A 36 -4.40 -5.37 -13.98
N GLU A 37 -4.02 -4.69 -15.05
CA GLU A 37 -3.08 -5.23 -16.03
C GLU A 37 -1.71 -5.47 -15.37
N THR A 38 -1.24 -4.53 -14.58
CA THR A 38 -0.04 -4.71 -13.72
C THR A 38 -0.21 -5.89 -12.77
N PHE A 39 -1.35 -5.99 -12.08
CA PHE A 39 -1.64 -7.10 -11.17
C PHE A 39 -1.58 -8.45 -11.90
N ALA A 40 -2.24 -8.58 -13.04
CA ALA A 40 -2.31 -9.82 -13.80
C ALA A 40 -0.93 -10.29 -14.29
N GLN A 41 -0.05 -9.38 -14.72
CA GLN A 41 1.31 -9.70 -15.13
C GLN A 41 2.15 -10.31 -13.99
N ASN A 42 1.95 -9.86 -12.74
CA ASN A 42 2.74 -10.30 -11.58
C ASN A 42 2.09 -11.46 -10.81
N HIS A 43 0.81 -11.71 -11.05
CA HIS A 43 0.03 -12.79 -10.41
C HIS A 43 -0.72 -13.62 -11.47
N PRO A 44 -0.01 -14.30 -12.41
CA PRO A 44 -0.64 -14.96 -13.56
C PRO A 44 -1.57 -16.12 -13.16
N ASP A 45 -1.40 -16.69 -11.98
CA ASP A 45 -2.26 -17.77 -11.46
C ASP A 45 -3.54 -17.23 -10.78
N ALA A 46 -3.62 -15.93 -10.53
CA ALA A 46 -4.77 -15.31 -9.88
C ALA A 46 -5.84 -14.91 -10.89
N GLN A 47 -7.10 -15.06 -10.50
CA GLN A 47 -8.21 -14.49 -11.27
C GLN A 47 -8.24 -12.97 -11.10
N VAL A 48 -8.72 -12.24 -12.11
CA VAL A 48 -8.91 -10.79 -12.04
C VAL A 48 -10.34 -10.40 -12.35
N ILE A 49 -10.87 -9.43 -11.60
CA ILE A 49 -12.17 -8.83 -11.86
C ILE A 49 -11.98 -7.32 -12.07
N HIS A 50 -12.17 -6.89 -13.33
CA HIS A 50 -12.17 -5.47 -13.69
C HIS A 50 -13.59 -4.92 -13.62
N ARG A 51 -14.04 -4.57 -12.42
CA ARG A 51 -15.36 -3.96 -12.17
C ARG A 51 -15.35 -3.16 -10.88
N ASP A 52 -16.32 -2.25 -10.75
CA ASP A 52 -16.64 -1.67 -9.45
C ASP A 52 -17.14 -2.78 -8.51
N ILE A 53 -16.66 -2.81 -7.29
CA ILE A 53 -17.06 -3.84 -6.30
C ILE A 53 -18.57 -3.90 -6.11
N ARG A 54 -19.29 -2.79 -6.26
CA ARG A 54 -20.74 -2.70 -6.15
C ARG A 54 -21.49 -3.52 -7.19
N GLU A 55 -20.86 -3.79 -8.32
CA GLU A 55 -21.40 -4.54 -9.45
C GLU A 55 -21.04 -6.04 -9.42
N VAL A 56 -20.20 -6.45 -8.47
CA VAL A 56 -19.71 -7.83 -8.36
C VAL A 56 -20.53 -8.60 -7.34
N SER A 57 -21.13 -9.70 -7.72
CA SER A 57 -21.90 -10.56 -6.81
C SER A 57 -21.01 -11.61 -6.13
N VAL A 58 -21.51 -12.20 -5.05
CA VAL A 58 -20.85 -13.37 -4.40
C VAL A 58 -20.76 -14.55 -5.37
N ASP A 59 -21.78 -14.73 -6.21
CA ASP A 59 -21.81 -15.81 -7.22
C ASP A 59 -20.73 -15.63 -8.30
N ASP A 60 -20.33 -14.38 -8.62
CA ASP A 60 -19.21 -14.14 -9.51
C ASP A 60 -17.92 -14.72 -8.94
N LEU A 61 -17.64 -14.51 -7.63
CA LEU A 61 -16.48 -15.09 -6.96
C LEU A 61 -16.54 -16.62 -6.92
N LEU A 62 -17.72 -17.18 -6.61
CA LEU A 62 -17.90 -18.63 -6.53
C LEU A 62 -17.73 -19.33 -7.89
N ARG A 63 -18.12 -18.66 -8.99
CA ARG A 63 -17.91 -19.16 -10.35
C ARG A 63 -16.45 -19.14 -10.75
N LEU A 64 -15.73 -18.06 -10.43
CA LEU A 64 -14.33 -17.90 -10.81
C LEU A 64 -13.38 -18.77 -9.96
N ILE A 65 -13.73 -19.06 -8.72
CA ILE A 65 -12.90 -19.83 -7.78
C ILE A 65 -13.67 -21.07 -7.32
N PRO A 66 -13.62 -22.19 -8.07
CA PRO A 66 -14.22 -23.44 -7.64
C PRO A 66 -13.65 -23.90 -6.30
N GLY A 67 -14.52 -24.14 -5.32
CA GLY A 67 -14.10 -24.53 -3.96
C GLY A 67 -13.92 -23.38 -2.97
N LEU A 68 -14.24 -22.14 -3.35
CA LEU A 68 -14.22 -20.98 -2.44
C LEU A 68 -15.26 -21.11 -1.31
N ALA A 69 -16.37 -21.80 -1.55
CA ALA A 69 -17.39 -22.01 -0.51
C ALA A 69 -16.77 -22.68 0.74
N LYS A 70 -17.15 -22.22 1.94
CA LYS A 70 -16.61 -22.67 3.23
C LYS A 70 -16.52 -24.21 3.36
N LYS A 71 -17.53 -24.92 2.90
CA LYS A 71 -17.58 -26.40 2.95
C LYS A 71 -16.50 -27.09 2.09
N ARG A 72 -15.90 -26.38 1.14
CA ARG A 72 -14.94 -26.93 0.17
C ARG A 72 -13.53 -26.39 0.34
N ARG A 73 -13.33 -25.40 1.22
CA ARG A 73 -12.00 -24.83 1.43
C ARG A 73 -11.06 -25.81 2.14
N LYS A 74 -9.89 -25.99 1.57
CA LYS A 74 -8.81 -26.82 2.15
C LYS A 74 -7.79 -25.97 2.93
N ARG A 75 -7.76 -24.67 2.67
CA ARG A 75 -6.81 -23.70 3.26
C ARG A 75 -7.58 -22.56 3.92
N PRO A 76 -7.00 -21.90 4.93
CA PRO A 76 -7.61 -20.70 5.50
C PRO A 76 -7.71 -19.62 4.43
N LEU A 77 -8.83 -18.93 4.41
CA LEU A 77 -9.14 -17.83 3.51
C LEU A 77 -8.85 -16.49 4.20
N LEU A 78 -8.03 -15.67 3.56
CA LEU A 78 -7.77 -14.29 3.94
C LEU A 78 -8.45 -13.34 2.95
N PHE A 79 -9.27 -12.42 3.46
CA PHE A 79 -9.72 -11.25 2.71
C PHE A 79 -8.80 -10.08 3.02
N SER A 80 -8.22 -9.48 1.99
CA SER A 80 -7.50 -8.21 2.03
C SER A 80 -8.37 -7.12 1.41
N ALA A 81 -8.47 -5.96 2.06
CA ALA A 81 -9.24 -4.83 1.56
C ALA A 81 -8.50 -3.51 1.83
N CYS A 82 -7.95 -2.92 0.77
CA CYS A 82 -7.29 -1.62 0.77
C CYS A 82 -8.21 -0.56 0.16
N ALA A 83 -9.37 -0.36 0.78
CA ALA A 83 -10.40 0.54 0.25
C ALA A 83 -9.88 1.98 0.05
N PRO A 84 -10.30 2.69 -1.02
CA PRO A 84 -9.84 4.04 -1.31
C PRO A 84 -9.96 5.00 -0.13
N CYS A 85 -8.84 5.61 0.25
CA CYS A 85 -8.70 6.48 1.43
C CYS A 85 -8.82 7.98 1.11
N GLN A 86 -9.05 8.35 -0.15
CA GLN A 86 -9.05 9.76 -0.59
C GLN A 86 -10.00 10.67 0.21
N PRO A 87 -11.22 10.25 0.63
CA PRO A 87 -12.09 11.08 1.46
C PRO A 87 -11.49 11.40 2.84
N PHE A 88 -10.64 10.53 3.37
CA PHE A 88 -10.06 10.60 4.72
C PHE A 88 -8.64 11.16 4.75
N SER A 89 -8.03 11.40 3.58
CA SER A 89 -6.67 11.93 3.48
C SER A 89 -6.61 13.38 3.95
N LYS A 90 -5.55 13.75 4.71
CA LYS A 90 -5.26 15.13 5.09
C LYS A 90 -5.03 16.06 3.88
N GLN A 91 -4.71 15.51 2.72
CA GLN A 91 -4.51 16.29 1.48
C GLN A 91 -5.82 16.61 0.76
N ASN A 92 -6.92 15.93 1.09
CA ASN A 92 -8.23 16.25 0.52
C ASN A 92 -8.85 17.45 1.24
N ARG A 93 -8.89 18.60 0.56
CA ARG A 93 -9.49 19.85 1.07
C ARG A 93 -11.01 19.92 0.85
N GLN A 94 -11.57 19.08 -0.02
CA GLN A 94 -13.00 19.01 -0.32
C GLN A 94 -13.58 17.74 0.31
N LYS A 95 -13.88 17.81 1.61
CA LYS A 95 -14.57 16.72 2.31
C LYS A 95 -16.06 16.89 2.07
N SER A 96 -16.69 15.91 1.42
CA SER A 96 -18.15 15.81 1.32
C SER A 96 -18.61 14.56 2.08
N SER A 97 -19.67 14.69 2.86
CA SER A 97 -20.35 13.54 3.51
C SER A 97 -20.93 12.58 2.48
N ASP A 98 -21.23 13.08 1.28
CA ASP A 98 -21.84 12.30 0.18
C ASP A 98 -20.81 11.63 -0.75
N ASP A 99 -19.53 11.61 -0.35
CA ASP A 99 -18.52 10.94 -1.16
C ASP A 99 -18.79 9.41 -1.20
N ARG A 100 -19.25 8.94 -2.35
CA ARG A 100 -19.60 7.52 -2.60
C ARG A 100 -18.46 6.54 -2.29
N ARG A 101 -17.22 7.01 -2.14
CA ARG A 101 -16.05 6.20 -1.77
C ARG A 101 -16.02 5.87 -0.28
N ILE A 102 -16.75 6.61 0.55
CA ILE A 102 -16.87 6.35 2.00
C ILE A 102 -17.51 4.99 2.25
N SER A 103 -18.47 4.58 1.41
CA SER A 103 -19.21 3.32 1.55
C SER A 103 -18.50 2.09 0.99
N LEU A 104 -17.35 2.24 0.31
CA LEU A 104 -16.71 1.10 -0.38
C LEU A 104 -16.21 0.01 0.57
N LEU A 105 -15.82 0.35 1.80
CA LEU A 105 -15.47 -0.67 2.81
C LEU A 105 -16.71 -1.51 3.20
N SER A 106 -17.90 -0.90 3.26
CA SER A 106 -19.15 -1.60 3.56
C SER A 106 -19.53 -2.61 2.46
N GLU A 107 -19.08 -2.37 1.20
CA GLU A 107 -19.29 -3.36 0.13
C GLU A 107 -18.56 -4.68 0.39
N CYS A 108 -17.47 -4.68 1.16
CA CYS A 108 -16.80 -5.90 1.56
C CYS A 108 -17.64 -6.75 2.53
N GLU A 109 -18.55 -6.14 3.30
CA GLU A 109 -19.35 -6.83 4.32
C GLU A 109 -20.17 -7.99 3.75
N ARG A 110 -20.81 -7.79 2.59
CA ARG A 110 -21.63 -8.84 1.98
C ARG A 110 -20.83 -10.08 1.57
N PHE A 111 -19.57 -9.89 1.16
CA PHE A 111 -18.66 -11.00 0.88
C PHE A 111 -18.19 -11.67 2.18
N VAL A 112 -17.94 -10.90 3.24
CA VAL A 112 -17.60 -11.44 4.55
C VAL A 112 -18.74 -12.26 5.11
N VAL A 113 -19.98 -11.75 5.03
CA VAL A 113 -21.19 -12.48 5.48
C VAL A 113 -21.37 -13.80 4.72
N ALA A 114 -21.23 -13.76 3.39
CA ALA A 114 -21.49 -14.92 2.54
C ALA A 114 -20.39 -15.99 2.60
N LEU A 115 -19.13 -15.57 2.65
CA LEU A 115 -17.98 -16.47 2.50
C LEU A 115 -17.25 -16.75 3.81
N GLU A 116 -17.54 -15.98 4.86
CA GLU A 116 -16.94 -16.13 6.19
C GLU A 116 -15.42 -16.43 6.15
N PRO A 117 -14.57 -15.49 5.67
CA PRO A 117 -13.13 -15.70 5.62
C PRO A 117 -12.58 -16.02 7.01
N ASP A 118 -11.50 -16.81 7.08
CA ASP A 118 -10.85 -17.15 8.34
C ASP A 118 -10.07 -15.98 8.91
N TYR A 119 -9.61 -15.09 8.03
CA TYR A 119 -8.85 -13.87 8.39
C TYR A 119 -9.28 -12.68 7.52
N ILE A 120 -9.17 -11.49 8.10
CA ILE A 120 -9.43 -10.23 7.41
C ILE A 120 -8.27 -9.26 7.68
N LEU A 121 -7.78 -8.65 6.61
CA LEU A 121 -6.82 -7.56 6.60
C LEU A 121 -7.48 -6.33 6.01
N ILE A 122 -7.47 -5.21 6.74
CA ILE A 122 -7.84 -3.90 6.19
C ILE A 122 -6.64 -2.98 6.31
N GLU A 123 -6.33 -2.29 5.21
CA GLU A 123 -5.36 -1.19 5.20
C GLU A 123 -6.05 0.11 4.84
N ASN A 124 -5.69 1.18 5.54
CA ASN A 124 -6.17 2.53 5.24
C ASN A 124 -5.23 3.61 5.79
N VAL A 125 -5.55 4.88 5.54
CA VAL A 125 -4.85 5.99 6.20
C VAL A 125 -5.38 6.18 7.64
N PRO A 126 -4.54 6.66 8.58
CA PRO A 126 -4.97 6.87 9.97
C PRO A 126 -6.20 7.77 10.13
N GLY A 127 -6.45 8.66 9.15
CA GLY A 127 -7.58 9.59 9.16
C GLY A 127 -8.96 8.94 9.06
N ILE A 128 -9.07 7.66 8.72
CA ILE A 128 -10.36 6.95 8.66
C ILE A 128 -11.06 6.87 10.03
N ARG A 129 -10.29 6.93 11.13
CA ARG A 129 -10.81 6.95 12.51
C ARG A 129 -11.24 8.34 13.00
N SER A 130 -10.90 9.41 12.30
CA SER A 130 -11.11 10.80 12.76
C SER A 130 -12.41 11.43 12.25
N THR A 131 -13.38 10.64 11.85
CA THR A 131 -14.71 11.15 11.53
C THR A 131 -15.50 11.38 12.82
N SER A 132 -16.04 12.60 12.98
CA SER A 132 -16.82 13.13 14.09
C SER A 132 -17.88 12.17 14.64
N ALA A 133 -18.23 12.32 15.92
CA ALA A 133 -19.39 11.87 16.74
C ALA A 133 -20.27 10.67 16.29
N ASP A 134 -20.45 10.40 15.00
CA ASP A 134 -21.16 9.24 14.48
C ASP A 134 -20.19 8.12 14.14
N GLU A 135 -20.59 6.87 14.31
CA GLU A 135 -19.82 5.68 13.94
C GLU A 135 -19.34 5.77 12.49
N GLY A 136 -18.01 5.85 12.31
CA GLY A 136 -17.38 5.90 10.99
C GLY A 136 -17.54 4.59 10.20
N PRO A 137 -17.20 4.57 8.90
CA PRO A 137 -17.31 3.35 8.08
C PRO A 137 -16.51 2.18 8.66
N LEU A 138 -15.35 2.44 9.26
CA LEU A 138 -14.55 1.41 9.89
C LEU A 138 -15.24 0.87 11.15
N ASP A 139 -15.80 1.74 12.00
CA ASP A 139 -16.44 1.32 13.26
C ASP A 139 -17.67 0.46 12.98
N ARG A 140 -18.48 0.82 11.97
CA ARG A 140 -19.62 -0.02 11.51
C ARG A 140 -19.15 -1.38 11.03
N PHE A 141 -18.09 -1.41 10.20
CA PHE A 141 -17.53 -2.67 9.71
C PHE A 141 -17.04 -3.55 10.87
N LEU A 142 -16.34 -2.98 11.86
CA LEU A 142 -15.88 -3.71 13.04
C LEU A 142 -17.05 -4.21 13.91
N SER A 143 -18.10 -3.41 14.06
CA SER A 143 -19.34 -3.83 14.75
C SER A 143 -20.01 -5.02 14.07
N GLN A 144 -20.06 -5.02 12.75
CA GLN A 144 -20.56 -6.15 11.95
C GLN A 144 -19.70 -7.41 12.14
N LEU A 145 -18.36 -7.28 12.13
CA LEU A 145 -17.49 -8.43 12.40
C LEU A 145 -17.72 -9.03 13.78
N LYS A 146 -17.96 -8.20 14.80
CA LYS A 146 -18.32 -8.64 16.15
C LYS A 146 -19.64 -9.41 16.14
N ALA A 147 -20.67 -8.90 15.45
CA ALA A 147 -21.95 -9.60 15.27
C ALA A 147 -21.78 -10.98 14.59
N LEU A 148 -20.84 -11.09 13.64
CA LEU A 148 -20.47 -12.33 12.96
C LEU A 148 -19.52 -13.22 13.79
N ARG A 149 -19.29 -12.88 15.07
CA ARG A 149 -18.44 -13.63 16.02
C ARG A 149 -16.98 -13.76 15.61
N TYR A 150 -16.43 -12.76 14.92
CA TYR A 150 -14.97 -12.64 14.75
C TYR A 150 -14.34 -12.26 16.08
N GLN A 151 -13.05 -12.60 16.24
CA GLN A 151 -12.26 -12.22 17.40
C GLN A 151 -12.05 -10.70 17.46
N GLU A 152 -11.63 -10.21 18.62
CA GLU A 152 -11.34 -8.79 18.81
C GLU A 152 -10.31 -8.32 17.75
N PRO A 153 -10.61 -7.24 16.97
CA PRO A 153 -9.72 -6.73 15.96
C PRO A 153 -8.46 -6.12 16.57
N VAL A 154 -7.30 -6.44 16.00
CA VAL A 154 -6.07 -5.70 16.27
C VAL A 154 -5.99 -4.52 15.33
N VAL A 155 -6.02 -3.31 15.87
CA VAL A 155 -6.02 -2.05 15.10
C VAL A 155 -4.77 -1.26 15.47
N GLN A 156 -3.81 -1.18 14.53
CA GLN A 156 -2.53 -0.51 14.72
C GLN A 156 -2.27 0.57 13.66
N VAL A 157 -1.66 1.67 14.06
CA VAL A 157 -1.07 2.64 13.13
C VAL A 157 0.40 2.30 12.97
N LEU A 158 0.75 1.67 11.87
CA LEU A 158 2.11 1.27 11.57
C LEU A 158 2.86 2.41 10.86
N LYS A 159 4.14 2.56 11.22
CA LYS A 159 5.13 3.39 10.55
C LYS A 159 5.98 2.46 9.67
N ALA A 160 5.82 2.53 8.36
CA ALA A 160 6.44 1.59 7.42
C ALA A 160 7.97 1.51 7.58
N GLU A 161 8.62 2.64 7.86
CA GLU A 161 10.05 2.71 8.14
C GLU A 161 10.50 1.86 9.34
N ARG A 162 9.58 1.55 10.25
CA ARG A 162 9.86 0.66 11.39
C ARG A 162 9.82 -0.83 11.04
N PHE A 163 9.52 -1.14 9.79
CA PHE A 163 9.44 -2.50 9.26
C PHE A 163 10.40 -2.73 8.08
N GLY A 164 11.40 -1.84 7.91
CA GLY A 164 12.43 -1.93 6.87
C GLY A 164 12.04 -1.29 5.55
N VAL A 165 10.89 -0.61 5.47
CA VAL A 165 10.53 0.14 4.27
C VAL A 165 11.32 1.46 4.24
N PRO A 166 12.02 1.80 3.16
CA PRO A 166 12.83 3.04 3.06
C PRO A 166 11.96 4.29 2.85
N GLN A 167 10.84 4.39 3.57
CA GLN A 167 9.85 5.45 3.37
C GLN A 167 9.11 5.79 4.66
N LEU A 168 9.01 7.07 4.99
CA LEU A 168 8.19 7.62 6.07
C LEU A 168 6.71 7.55 5.69
N ARG A 169 6.06 6.41 5.97
CA ARG A 169 4.67 6.16 5.59
C ARG A 169 3.87 5.59 6.76
N ARG A 170 2.76 6.22 7.10
CA ARG A 170 1.86 5.74 8.17
C ARG A 170 0.61 5.11 7.59
N ARG A 171 0.25 3.94 8.08
CA ARG A 171 -0.97 3.22 7.70
C ARG A 171 -1.69 2.65 8.90
N LEU A 172 -3.00 2.75 8.87
CA LEU A 172 -3.86 2.02 9.78
C LEU A 172 -4.02 0.61 9.24
N ILE A 173 -3.70 -0.37 10.06
CA ILE A 173 -3.86 -1.79 9.75
C ILE A 173 -4.83 -2.40 10.74
N VAL A 174 -5.81 -3.13 10.21
CA VAL A 174 -6.74 -3.95 10.99
C VAL A 174 -6.51 -5.41 10.64
N MET A 175 -6.27 -6.23 11.65
CA MET A 175 -6.09 -7.66 11.51
C MET A 175 -7.10 -8.40 12.37
N VAL A 176 -7.86 -9.30 11.77
CA VAL A 176 -8.92 -10.05 12.46
C VAL A 176 -8.83 -11.53 12.11
N ALA A 177 -9.09 -12.38 13.10
CA ALA A 177 -9.27 -13.82 12.92
C ALA A 177 -10.72 -14.21 13.23
N LYS A 178 -11.28 -15.17 12.50
CA LYS A 178 -12.64 -15.70 12.75
C LYS A 178 -12.68 -16.55 14.03
N ASN A 179 -11.68 -17.39 14.24
CA ASN A 179 -11.69 -18.41 15.28
C ASN A 179 -10.41 -18.36 16.13
N GLY A 180 -10.48 -18.93 17.33
CA GLY A 180 -9.35 -19.08 18.23
C GLY A 180 -9.16 -17.86 19.12
N ARG A 181 -7.99 -17.23 19.07
CA ARG A 181 -7.64 -15.98 19.77
C ARG A 181 -7.50 -14.82 18.78
N ALA A 182 -7.46 -13.61 19.30
CA ALA A 182 -7.11 -12.44 18.49
C ALA A 182 -5.72 -12.58 17.85
N VAL A 183 -5.51 -11.99 16.70
CA VAL A 183 -4.19 -11.91 16.04
C VAL A 183 -3.24 -11.12 16.94
N ASN A 184 -1.96 -11.45 16.93
CA ASN A 184 -0.98 -10.66 17.66
C ASN A 184 -0.72 -9.32 16.97
N GLU A 185 -0.37 -8.29 17.74
CA GLU A 185 0.16 -7.06 17.19
C GLU A 185 1.49 -7.30 16.44
N LEU A 186 1.74 -6.46 15.42
CA LEU A 186 3.06 -6.44 14.77
C LEU A 186 4.06 -5.68 15.63
N SER A 187 5.23 -6.29 15.83
CA SER A 187 6.35 -5.66 16.50
C SER A 187 7.28 -5.00 15.48
N GLU A 188 7.68 -3.75 15.76
CA GLU A 188 8.67 -3.04 14.95
C GLU A 188 9.99 -3.81 14.90
N THR A 189 10.67 -3.82 13.75
CA THR A 189 11.96 -4.48 13.53
C THR A 189 13.12 -3.49 13.37
N HIS A 190 12.84 -2.23 13.02
CA HIS A 190 13.82 -1.18 12.76
C HIS A 190 13.63 0.01 13.70
N GLY A 191 14.71 0.77 13.95
CA GLY A 191 14.72 1.98 14.75
C GLY A 191 15.51 1.85 16.05
N PRO A 192 15.28 2.73 17.05
CA PRO A 192 16.08 2.75 18.27
C PRO A 192 16.16 1.39 18.97
N GLY A 193 17.36 0.90 19.19
CA GLY A 193 17.61 -0.41 19.84
C GLY A 193 17.27 -1.64 18.96
N LYS A 194 17.09 -1.46 17.66
CA LYS A 194 16.79 -2.48 16.66
C LYS A 194 17.68 -2.27 15.42
N GLU A 195 17.33 -2.90 14.29
CA GLU A 195 18.00 -2.65 13.03
C GLU A 195 17.90 -1.16 12.62
N ASN A 196 18.89 -0.65 11.91
CA ASN A 196 18.88 0.71 11.40
C ASN A 196 17.74 0.93 10.40
N LEU A 197 17.22 2.15 10.33
CA LEU A 197 16.25 2.50 9.29
C LEU A 197 16.93 2.41 7.92
N VAL A 198 16.24 1.81 6.96
CA VAL A 198 16.70 1.76 5.57
C VAL A 198 16.55 3.14 4.94
N THR A 199 17.59 3.62 4.28
CA THR A 199 17.68 4.97 3.74
C THR A 199 17.43 5.01 2.24
N VAL A 200 17.29 6.22 1.69
CA VAL A 200 17.26 6.45 0.24
C VAL A 200 18.55 5.91 -0.40
N ARG A 201 19.72 6.15 0.22
CA ARG A 201 21.03 5.68 -0.25
C ARG A 201 21.07 4.16 -0.39
N ASP A 202 20.67 3.44 0.65
CA ASP A 202 20.66 1.97 0.67
C ASP A 202 19.80 1.39 -0.46
N THR A 203 18.82 2.17 -0.94
CA THR A 203 17.81 1.71 -1.89
C THR A 203 18.12 2.09 -3.33
N ILE A 204 18.46 3.37 -3.60
CA ILE A 204 18.51 3.86 -4.99
C ILE A 204 19.92 4.25 -5.46
N ALA A 205 20.95 4.30 -4.61
CA ALA A 205 22.31 4.69 -5.03
C ALA A 205 22.94 3.73 -6.07
N LYS A 206 22.40 2.52 -6.20
CA LYS A 206 22.86 1.49 -7.14
C LYS A 206 22.42 1.74 -8.60
N TYR A 207 21.40 2.59 -8.82
CA TYR A 207 20.87 2.81 -10.17
C TYR A 207 21.75 3.78 -10.96
N PRO A 208 21.87 3.60 -12.31
CA PRO A 208 22.62 4.48 -13.17
C PRO A 208 22.14 5.93 -13.08
N SER A 209 23.04 6.86 -13.37
CA SER A 209 22.69 8.29 -13.48
C SER A 209 21.79 8.53 -14.69
N LEU A 210 20.81 9.44 -14.55
CA LEU A 210 19.90 9.86 -15.61
C LEU A 210 19.85 11.40 -15.67
N GLU A 211 19.60 11.91 -16.88
CA GLU A 211 19.15 13.28 -17.07
C GLU A 211 17.62 13.38 -16.99
N ALA A 212 17.10 14.60 -16.78
CA ALA A 212 15.66 14.84 -16.84
C ALA A 212 15.09 14.49 -18.22
N GLY A 213 14.09 13.63 -18.26
CA GLY A 213 13.48 13.11 -19.50
C GLY A 213 14.18 11.89 -20.09
N GLN A 214 15.30 11.46 -19.54
CA GLN A 214 16.03 10.28 -20.01
C GLN A 214 15.40 8.98 -19.52
N THR A 215 15.56 7.93 -20.35
CA THR A 215 15.25 6.54 -20.01
C THR A 215 16.55 5.73 -20.09
N ASP A 216 16.77 4.85 -19.12
CA ASP A 216 17.91 3.94 -19.15
C ASP A 216 17.79 2.94 -20.31
N ALA A 217 18.91 2.55 -20.87
CA ALA A 217 18.97 1.69 -22.06
C ALA A 217 18.59 0.22 -21.75
N ILE A 218 18.75 -0.21 -20.50
CA ILE A 218 18.54 -1.61 -20.07
C ILE A 218 17.19 -1.75 -19.35
N ASP A 219 16.88 -0.81 -18.43
CA ASP A 219 15.67 -0.83 -17.64
C ASP A 219 14.71 0.30 -18.06
N ALA A 220 13.72 -0.02 -18.89
CA ALA A 220 12.73 0.94 -19.36
C ALA A 220 11.90 1.58 -18.24
N LEU A 221 11.82 0.97 -17.05
CA LEU A 221 11.18 1.57 -15.87
C LEU A 221 12.10 2.62 -15.21
N HIS A 222 13.43 2.52 -15.38
CA HIS A 222 14.38 3.52 -14.92
C HIS A 222 14.37 4.72 -15.88
N ARG A 223 13.27 5.47 -15.83
CA ARG A 223 13.05 6.69 -16.62
C ARG A 223 12.64 7.85 -15.73
N ALA A 224 13.26 9.00 -15.97
CA ALA A 224 12.96 10.25 -15.31
C ALA A 224 11.96 11.08 -16.11
N ALA A 225 11.02 11.72 -15.45
CA ALA A 225 10.12 12.65 -16.10
C ALA A 225 10.88 13.87 -16.63
N SER A 226 10.46 14.39 -17.79
CA SER A 226 10.95 15.67 -18.31
C SER A 226 10.56 16.80 -17.37
N VAL A 227 11.40 17.81 -17.28
CA VAL A 227 11.13 19.05 -16.52
C VAL A 227 11.23 20.25 -17.45
N SER A 228 10.41 21.28 -17.21
CA SER A 228 10.51 22.53 -17.97
C SER A 228 11.85 23.24 -17.70
N PRO A 229 12.36 24.09 -18.62
CA PRO A 229 13.59 24.84 -18.42
C PRO A 229 13.61 25.62 -17.10
N LEU A 230 12.46 26.22 -16.72
CA LEU A 230 12.33 26.93 -15.44
C LEU A 230 12.44 25.99 -14.24
N ASN A 231 11.85 24.81 -14.29
CA ASN A 231 11.97 23.83 -13.21
C ASN A 231 13.38 23.22 -13.13
N LEU A 232 14.08 23.06 -14.27
CA LEU A 232 15.47 22.66 -14.28
C LEU A 232 16.35 23.73 -13.62
N LYS A 233 16.15 25.03 -13.92
CA LYS A 233 16.82 26.14 -13.24
C LYS A 233 16.58 26.11 -11.72
N ARG A 234 15.34 25.84 -11.30
CA ARG A 234 14.98 25.66 -9.87
C ARG A 234 15.70 24.49 -9.22
N LEU A 235 15.75 23.33 -9.87
CA LEU A 235 16.44 22.15 -9.35
C LEU A 235 17.95 22.42 -9.17
N ARG A 236 18.59 23.06 -10.17
CA ARG A 236 20.00 23.46 -10.09
C ARG A 236 20.28 24.42 -8.95
N ALA A 237 19.35 25.32 -8.65
CA ALA A 237 19.42 26.23 -7.51
C ALA A 237 19.04 25.61 -6.16
N THR A 238 18.55 24.36 -6.15
CA THR A 238 18.18 23.65 -4.92
C THR A 238 19.37 22.87 -4.41
N PRO A 239 19.96 23.20 -3.23
CA PRO A 239 21.11 22.50 -2.69
C PRO A 239 20.76 21.07 -2.26
N VAL A 240 21.78 20.25 -2.03
CA VAL A 240 21.62 18.93 -1.42
C VAL A 240 20.89 19.06 -0.08
N ASN A 241 19.91 18.23 0.17
CA ASN A 241 19.00 18.29 1.32
C ASN A 241 18.10 19.54 1.39
N GLY A 242 18.23 20.48 0.47
CA GLY A 242 17.47 21.72 0.41
C GLY A 242 16.10 21.60 -0.27
N GLY A 243 15.48 22.76 -0.47
CA GLY A 243 14.16 22.87 -1.10
C GLY A 243 13.87 24.31 -1.57
N ARG A 244 12.62 24.59 -1.89
CA ARG A 244 12.19 25.90 -2.43
C ARG A 244 12.46 27.11 -1.52
N LEU A 245 12.67 26.86 -0.24
CA LEU A 245 12.96 27.94 0.72
C LEU A 245 14.37 28.51 0.53
N ASP A 246 15.27 27.73 -0.05
CA ASP A 246 16.67 28.12 -0.32
C ASP A 246 16.80 28.95 -1.61
N TRP A 247 15.73 29.16 -2.37
CA TRP A 247 15.75 29.89 -3.62
C TRP A 247 15.77 31.40 -3.45
N ASN A 248 16.47 32.06 -4.37
CA ASN A 248 16.36 33.51 -4.56
C ASN A 248 14.95 33.91 -5.00
N ALA A 249 14.61 35.19 -4.83
CA ALA A 249 13.26 35.70 -5.08
C ALA A 249 12.76 35.48 -6.52
N ASP A 250 13.66 35.53 -7.52
CA ASP A 250 13.35 35.36 -8.95
C ASP A 250 12.90 33.93 -9.33
N LEU A 251 13.24 32.93 -8.51
CA LEU A 251 12.85 31.53 -8.71
C LEU A 251 11.57 31.15 -7.98
N ARG A 252 11.10 32.00 -7.05
CA ARG A 252 9.91 31.73 -6.25
C ARG A 252 8.63 31.90 -7.08
N LEU A 253 7.61 31.12 -6.74
CA LEU A 253 6.27 31.28 -7.31
C LEU A 253 5.46 32.21 -6.41
N SER A 254 4.56 33.02 -6.99
CA SER A 254 3.64 33.88 -6.22
C SER A 254 2.79 33.12 -5.20
N CYS A 255 2.40 31.87 -5.54
CA CYS A 255 1.68 30.99 -4.60
C CYS A 255 2.53 30.51 -3.42
N HIS A 256 3.86 30.65 -3.47
CA HIS A 256 4.77 30.28 -2.38
C HIS A 256 4.84 31.30 -1.25
N SER A 257 4.26 32.49 -1.41
CA SER A 257 4.12 33.49 -0.35
C SER A 257 3.18 33.06 0.78
N LYS A 258 2.28 32.09 0.49
CA LYS A 258 1.35 31.55 1.48
C LYS A 258 1.99 30.39 2.26
N PRO A 259 1.69 30.24 3.58
CA PRO A 259 2.14 29.08 4.37
C PRO A 259 1.61 27.77 3.78
N GLY A 260 2.44 26.73 3.74
CA GLY A 260 2.05 25.38 3.33
C GLY A 260 2.93 24.82 2.21
N HIS A 261 2.92 23.49 2.07
CA HIS A 261 3.61 22.74 1.02
C HIS A 261 5.10 23.08 0.84
N THR A 262 5.84 23.21 1.96
CA THR A 262 7.27 23.55 1.95
C THR A 262 8.16 22.51 1.28
N ASP A 263 7.66 21.27 1.15
CA ASP A 263 8.39 20.13 0.61
C ASP A 263 8.48 20.07 -0.92
N VAL A 264 7.63 20.84 -1.64
CA VAL A 264 7.70 20.84 -3.11
C VAL A 264 9.05 21.32 -3.60
N TYR A 265 9.53 20.72 -4.69
CA TYR A 265 10.87 20.92 -5.28
C TYR A 265 12.04 20.54 -4.34
N GLY A 266 11.77 19.96 -3.18
CA GLY A 266 12.82 19.50 -2.28
C GLY A 266 13.55 18.28 -2.83
N ARG A 267 14.89 18.23 -2.61
CA ARG A 267 15.68 17.04 -2.86
C ARG A 267 15.50 16.06 -1.71
N MET A 268 15.41 14.76 -2.03
CA MET A 268 15.46 13.71 -1.02
C MET A 268 16.81 13.74 -0.30
N ASN A 269 16.83 13.22 0.91
CA ASN A 269 18.07 13.08 1.68
C ASN A 269 18.58 11.64 1.53
N TRP A 270 19.87 11.48 1.17
CA TRP A 270 20.50 10.20 1.04
C TRP A 270 20.41 9.34 2.31
N ASP A 271 20.64 9.95 3.47
CA ASP A 271 20.86 9.27 4.73
C ASP A 271 19.61 9.20 5.61
N ARG A 272 18.44 9.35 4.98
CA ARG A 272 17.12 9.22 5.62
C ARG A 272 16.17 8.36 4.77
N PRO A 273 15.12 7.77 5.36
CA PRO A 273 14.03 7.21 4.59
C PRO A 273 13.36 8.31 3.72
N ALA A 274 12.90 7.93 2.55
CA ALA A 274 12.16 8.82 1.65
C ALA A 274 10.89 9.39 2.31
N PRO A 275 10.41 10.57 1.91
CA PRO A 275 9.06 11.02 2.28
C PRO A 275 8.00 10.10 1.70
N THR A 276 6.77 10.18 2.23
CA THR A 276 5.64 9.39 1.69
C THR A 276 5.47 9.63 0.20
N LEU A 277 5.64 8.58 -0.60
CA LEU A 277 5.35 8.62 -2.04
C LEU A 277 3.84 8.76 -2.26
N THR A 278 3.48 9.69 -3.14
CA THR A 278 2.10 9.97 -3.54
C THR A 278 1.85 9.54 -4.98
N THR A 279 0.63 9.71 -5.47
CA THR A 279 0.26 9.41 -6.87
C THR A 279 1.04 10.19 -7.93
N ARG A 280 1.81 11.20 -7.51
CA ARG A 280 2.68 12.04 -8.37
C ARG A 280 4.13 12.02 -7.89
N CYS A 281 4.60 10.89 -7.37
CA CYS A 281 5.91 10.72 -6.73
C CYS A 281 7.13 10.97 -7.63
N VAL A 282 6.96 11.05 -8.96
CA VAL A 282 8.04 11.39 -9.90
C VAL A 282 8.03 12.87 -10.32
N SER A 283 7.08 13.66 -9.78
CA SER A 283 6.94 15.08 -10.11
C SER A 283 7.52 15.96 -9.00
N VAL A 284 8.56 16.72 -9.32
CA VAL A 284 9.26 17.62 -8.38
C VAL A 284 8.36 18.70 -7.78
N SER A 285 7.30 19.10 -8.48
CA SER A 285 6.36 20.13 -8.01
C SER A 285 5.29 19.59 -7.03
N ASN A 286 5.25 18.28 -6.78
CA ASN A 286 4.20 17.66 -5.96
C ASN A 286 4.69 17.15 -4.60
N GLY A 287 5.96 17.38 -4.27
CA GLY A 287 6.55 16.97 -3.01
C GLY A 287 8.07 17.06 -3.04
N ARG A 288 8.73 16.49 -2.04
CA ARG A 288 10.20 16.34 -1.95
C ARG A 288 10.62 15.09 -2.74
N PHE A 289 10.44 15.16 -4.07
CA PHE A 289 10.67 14.03 -4.97
C PHE A 289 11.81 14.28 -5.97
N ALA A 290 12.61 15.35 -5.79
CA ALA A 290 13.83 15.52 -6.55
C ALA A 290 14.89 14.51 -6.07
N HIS A 291 15.66 13.96 -7.02
CA HIS A 291 16.81 13.10 -6.72
C HIS A 291 17.77 13.84 -5.80
N PRO A 292 18.45 13.19 -4.85
CA PRO A 292 19.32 13.85 -3.89
C PRO A 292 20.38 14.76 -4.52
N GLU A 293 20.96 14.37 -5.67
CA GLU A 293 22.06 15.07 -6.34
C GLU A 293 21.75 15.46 -7.79
N GLN A 294 21.05 14.59 -8.56
CA GLN A 294 20.78 14.83 -9.98
C GLN A 294 19.64 15.84 -10.18
N ASP A 295 19.68 16.61 -11.26
CA ASP A 295 18.72 17.69 -11.52
C ASP A 295 17.42 17.18 -12.18
N ARG A 296 16.79 16.19 -11.54
CA ARG A 296 15.56 15.52 -11.97
C ARG A 296 14.69 15.08 -10.79
N GLY A 297 13.48 14.69 -11.06
CA GLY A 297 12.71 13.86 -10.13
C GLY A 297 13.29 12.46 -10.04
N ILE A 298 12.89 11.69 -9.01
CA ILE A 298 13.19 10.26 -8.98
C ILE A 298 12.55 9.57 -10.18
N SER A 299 13.19 8.50 -10.68
CA SER A 299 12.64 7.65 -11.74
C SER A 299 11.51 6.77 -11.22
N LEU A 300 10.76 6.13 -12.14
CA LEU A 300 9.75 5.15 -11.74
C LEU A 300 10.38 3.93 -11.06
N ARG A 301 11.55 3.47 -11.51
CA ARG A 301 12.31 2.37 -10.89
C ARG A 301 12.72 2.72 -9.46
N GLU A 302 13.27 3.91 -9.27
CA GLU A 302 13.65 4.42 -7.94
C GLU A 302 12.42 4.52 -7.02
N ALA A 303 11.30 5.01 -7.54
CA ALA A 303 10.04 5.09 -6.79
C ALA A 303 9.52 3.69 -6.42
N ALA A 304 9.57 2.71 -7.33
CA ALA A 304 9.17 1.33 -7.08
C ALA A 304 10.06 0.67 -6.02
N ALA A 305 11.38 0.89 -6.07
CA ALA A 305 12.32 0.38 -5.08
C ALA A 305 12.07 0.99 -3.69
N LEU A 306 11.86 2.31 -3.59
CA LEU A 306 11.51 3.00 -2.34
C LEU A 306 10.16 2.55 -1.77
N GLN A 307 9.30 2.01 -2.62
CA GLN A 307 8.03 1.37 -2.22
C GLN A 307 8.21 -0.12 -1.92
N THR A 308 9.41 -0.66 -2.11
CA THR A 308 9.78 -2.07 -1.89
C THR A 308 9.17 -3.08 -2.86
N PHE A 309 8.83 -2.65 -4.08
CA PHE A 309 8.53 -3.60 -5.15
C PHE A 309 9.79 -4.37 -5.56
N PRO A 310 9.66 -5.67 -5.91
CA PRO A 310 10.76 -6.44 -6.48
C PRO A 310 11.32 -5.82 -7.77
N GLU A 311 12.58 -6.09 -8.09
CA GLU A 311 13.22 -5.57 -9.31
C GLU A 311 12.56 -6.10 -10.60
N ASP A 312 12.06 -7.33 -10.56
CA ASP A 312 11.37 -8.00 -11.66
C ASP A 312 9.87 -7.69 -11.74
N PHE A 313 9.34 -6.85 -10.83
CA PHE A 313 7.94 -6.48 -10.84
C PHE A 313 7.61 -5.63 -12.07
N GLN A 314 6.66 -6.10 -12.87
CA GLN A 314 6.25 -5.46 -14.13
C GLN A 314 5.15 -4.44 -13.88
N PHE A 315 5.22 -3.28 -14.52
CA PHE A 315 4.18 -2.25 -14.47
C PHE A 315 3.62 -1.99 -15.86
N ALA A 316 2.30 -1.97 -15.99
CA ALA A 316 1.57 -1.59 -17.19
C ALA A 316 1.06 -0.15 -17.13
N GLY A 317 0.91 0.47 -18.30
CA GLY A 317 0.34 1.79 -18.45
C GLY A 317 1.36 2.91 -18.69
N SER A 318 0.87 4.13 -18.72
CA SER A 318 1.68 5.34 -18.91
C SER A 318 2.55 5.66 -17.70
N THR A 319 3.57 6.53 -17.85
CA THR A 319 4.39 7.04 -16.73
C THR A 319 3.54 7.60 -15.59
N ILE A 320 2.45 8.32 -15.92
CA ILE A 320 1.53 8.89 -14.92
C ILE A 320 0.75 7.79 -14.21
N SER A 321 0.26 6.81 -14.97
CA SER A 321 -0.46 5.66 -14.42
C SER A 321 0.44 4.83 -13.49
N ILE A 322 1.67 4.53 -13.90
CA ILE A 322 2.63 3.77 -13.10
C ILE A 322 2.99 4.53 -11.80
N ALA A 323 3.26 5.85 -11.89
CA ALA A 323 3.52 6.66 -10.69
C ALA A 323 2.32 6.66 -9.72
N LYS A 324 1.08 6.69 -10.25
CA LYS A 324 -0.16 6.58 -9.46
C LYS A 324 -0.26 5.21 -8.79
N GLN A 325 0.03 4.13 -9.50
CA GLN A 325 0.03 2.75 -8.98
C GLN A 325 1.04 2.62 -7.83
N ILE A 326 2.29 3.04 -8.03
CA ILE A 326 3.35 3.00 -7.01
C ILE A 326 2.95 3.81 -5.78
N GLY A 327 2.47 5.05 -5.96
CA GLY A 327 2.12 5.93 -4.85
C GLY A 327 0.94 5.45 -4.00
N ASN A 328 -0.05 4.80 -4.64
CA ASN A 328 -1.21 4.23 -3.96
C ASN A 328 -0.90 2.92 -3.23
N ALA A 329 0.07 2.16 -3.70
CA ALA A 329 0.35 0.82 -3.20
C ALA A 329 0.69 0.78 -1.70
N VAL A 330 0.29 -0.30 -1.06
CA VAL A 330 0.89 -0.74 0.20
C VAL A 330 2.28 -1.27 -0.10
N PRO A 331 3.33 -0.88 0.62
CA PRO A 331 4.66 -1.44 0.39
C PRO A 331 4.66 -2.98 0.53
N PRO A 332 5.09 -3.73 -0.50
CA PRO A 332 5.15 -5.19 -0.44
C PRO A 332 5.86 -5.74 0.80
N LEU A 333 6.96 -5.12 1.24
CA LEU A 333 7.67 -5.53 2.45
C LEU A 333 6.79 -5.40 3.71
N LEU A 334 5.99 -4.34 3.83
CA LEU A 334 5.05 -4.19 4.96
C LEU A 334 3.96 -5.27 4.90
N ALA A 335 3.38 -5.50 3.73
CA ALA A 335 2.38 -6.55 3.51
C ALA A 335 2.94 -7.95 3.79
N LYS A 336 4.21 -8.21 3.43
CA LYS A 336 4.93 -9.45 3.78
C LYS A 336 4.99 -9.66 5.29
N LYS A 337 5.37 -8.62 6.07
CA LYS A 337 5.41 -8.70 7.55
C LYS A 337 4.04 -9.01 8.15
N ILE A 338 2.98 -8.43 7.58
CA ILE A 338 1.59 -8.73 7.97
C ILE A 338 1.24 -10.19 7.64
N GLY A 339 1.57 -10.67 6.45
CA GLY A 339 1.34 -12.06 6.04
C GLY A 339 2.10 -13.07 6.90
N GLU A 340 3.36 -12.79 7.25
CA GLU A 340 4.15 -13.60 8.17
C GLU A 340 3.49 -13.67 9.57
N ASN A 341 2.89 -12.56 10.05
CA ASN A 341 2.18 -12.52 11.33
C ASN A 341 0.92 -13.41 11.31
N PHE A 342 0.10 -13.36 10.25
CA PHE A 342 -1.04 -14.27 10.08
C PHE A 342 -0.60 -15.73 10.01
N THR A 343 0.47 -16.02 9.28
CA THR A 343 1.00 -17.38 9.15
C THR A 343 1.48 -17.93 10.49
N ARG A 344 2.18 -17.13 11.28
CA ARG A 344 2.61 -17.48 12.65
C ARG A 344 1.40 -17.75 13.55
N HIS A 345 0.43 -16.84 13.56
CA HIS A 345 -0.80 -16.98 14.34
C HIS A 345 -1.53 -18.29 14.00
N TYR A 346 -1.73 -18.58 12.72
CA TYR A 346 -2.37 -19.82 12.27
C TYR A 346 -1.64 -21.08 12.71
N ARG A 347 -0.30 -21.10 12.61
CA ARG A 347 0.53 -22.23 13.05
C ARG A 347 0.42 -22.47 14.55
N GLU A 348 0.47 -21.42 15.36
CA GLU A 348 0.35 -21.48 16.82
C GLU A 348 -1.02 -22.01 17.25
N GLN A 349 -2.09 -21.62 16.59
CA GLN A 349 -3.45 -22.12 16.83
C GLN A 349 -3.53 -23.63 16.57
N ASN A 350 -3.06 -24.07 15.41
CA ASN A 350 -3.17 -25.49 14.99
C ASN A 350 -2.14 -26.39 15.68
N GLY A 351 -0.96 -25.89 16.06
CA GLY A 351 0.04 -26.64 16.83
C GLY A 351 -0.43 -26.98 18.25
N LYS A 352 -1.20 -26.10 18.89
CA LYS A 352 -1.81 -26.36 20.20
C LYS A 352 -2.92 -27.41 20.15
N ASN A 353 -3.70 -27.44 19.08
CA ASN A 353 -4.77 -28.44 18.91
C ASN A 353 -4.23 -29.88 18.72
N LYS A 354 -3.03 -30.04 18.18
CA LYS A 354 -2.38 -31.36 18.03
C LYS A 354 -1.83 -31.91 19.37
N ARG A 355 -1.65 -31.07 20.39
CA ARG A 355 -1.10 -31.45 21.71
C ARG A 355 -2.16 -31.75 22.78
N ARG A 356 -3.45 -31.55 22.52
CA ARG A 356 -4.50 -31.98 23.42
C ARG A 356 -4.67 -33.50 23.30
N PRO A 357 -4.42 -34.30 24.35
CA PRO A 357 -4.66 -35.73 24.30
C PRO A 357 -6.14 -35.95 24.02
N LYS A 358 -6.45 -36.90 23.11
CA LYS A 358 -7.81 -37.40 22.97
C LYS A 358 -8.16 -38.07 24.31
N THR A 359 -8.90 -37.37 25.14
CA THR A 359 -9.56 -38.02 26.30
C THR A 359 -10.42 -39.13 25.73
N LYS A 360 -9.95 -40.39 25.88
CA LYS A 360 -10.78 -41.58 25.64
C LYS A 360 -12.00 -41.47 26.57
N ARG A 361 -13.17 -41.40 26.00
CA ARG A 361 -14.43 -41.75 26.69
C ARG A 361 -14.62 -43.24 26.58
#